data_5ab594105c605b076c02d02a3a056f18
#
_entry.id   5ab594105c605b076c02d02a3a056f18
#
_cell.length_a   1.000
_cell.length_b   1.000
_cell.length_c   1.000
_cell.angle_alpha   90.00
_cell.angle_beta   90.00
_cell.angle_gamma   90.00
#
_symmetry.space_group_name_H-M   'P 1'
#
loop_
_entity.id
_entity.type
_entity.pdbx_description
1 polymer ?
#
loop_
_entity_poly.entity_id
_entity_poly.type
_entity_poly.pdbx_seq_one_letter_code
_entity_poly.pdbx_strand_id
1 'polypeptide(L)'
;LMWKYALPFLSKIDKEYDVAISYLWPHYFIAEKVKAKKKIAWIHTDYSIIETDISMDLKMWNKFDYIMAVSEECKNAFLKKYPTLKEKVKVLENITSPNFIEKMSDGDVSNEIKNDGSFNIVSVGRLSHAKGIDNAVRALKILYDRGLTNIKWNVVGYGGDEVIIRKLIKESKLEGNFILLGKKTNPYPYMKACDLYVQPSRYEGKAVTVGEAQILGKPVIITNYTTSKSQVKEKEKVLR
;
A
#
# COMPACT_ATOMS: atom_id res chain seq x y z
N LEU A 1 9.86 -4.71 20.08
CA LEU A 1 10.55 -5.56 21.06
C LEU A 1 11.75 -6.27 20.44
N MET A 2 11.64 -6.94 19.30
CA MET A 2 12.73 -7.69 18.63
C MET A 2 13.99 -6.84 18.43
N TRP A 3 13.89 -5.60 17.96
CA TRP A 3 15.04 -4.72 17.72
C TRP A 3 15.79 -4.31 18.98
N LYS A 4 15.12 -4.19 20.13
CA LYS A 4 15.77 -3.92 21.42
C LYS A 4 16.80 -5.01 21.78
N TYR A 5 16.49 -6.26 21.44
CA TYR A 5 17.34 -7.39 21.77
C TYR A 5 18.32 -7.77 20.65
N ALA A 6 17.92 -7.64 19.38
CA ALA A 6 18.77 -8.01 18.24
C ALA A 6 19.83 -6.94 17.91
N LEU A 7 19.50 -5.66 18.04
CA LEU A 7 20.38 -4.56 17.63
C LEU A 7 21.77 -4.57 18.27
N PRO A 8 21.97 -4.90 19.59
CA PRO A 8 23.30 -4.96 20.18
C PRO A 8 24.24 -5.94 19.49
N PHE A 9 23.71 -7.05 18.97
CA PHE A 9 24.50 -8.12 18.33
C PHE A 9 24.84 -7.84 16.86
N LEU A 10 24.25 -6.80 16.26
CA LEU A 10 24.57 -6.41 14.88
C LEU A 10 25.84 -5.56 14.86
N SER A 11 26.75 -5.88 13.95
CA SER A 11 27.96 -5.10 13.72
C SER A 11 27.63 -3.69 13.21
N LYS A 12 28.46 -2.72 13.54
CA LYS A 12 28.42 -1.40 12.92
C LYS A 12 28.96 -1.49 11.50
N ILE A 13 28.52 -0.59 10.63
CA ILE A 13 29.13 -0.39 9.33
C ILE A 13 30.36 0.49 9.53
N ASP A 14 31.53 0.00 9.15
CA ASP A 14 32.80 0.70 9.37
C ASP A 14 33.00 1.92 8.46
N LYS A 15 32.30 1.92 7.33
CA LYS A 15 32.33 3.02 6.36
C LYS A 15 31.49 4.21 6.83
N GLU A 16 32.00 5.42 6.61
CA GLU A 16 31.26 6.67 6.78
C GLU A 16 30.67 7.13 5.46
N TYR A 17 29.45 7.69 5.51
CA TYR A 17 28.70 8.14 4.36
C TYR A 17 28.34 9.62 4.49
N ASP A 18 28.19 10.32 3.36
CA ASP A 18 27.62 11.67 3.39
C ASP A 18 26.16 11.66 3.79
N VAL A 19 25.38 10.71 3.24
CA VAL A 19 23.97 10.52 3.53
C VAL A 19 23.66 9.05 3.75
N ALA A 20 22.90 8.74 4.80
CA ALA A 20 22.32 7.41 5.02
C ALA A 20 20.80 7.51 5.05
N ILE A 21 20.14 6.71 4.21
CA ILE A 21 18.68 6.71 4.07
C ILE A 21 18.11 5.41 4.60
N SER A 22 17.19 5.50 5.56
CA SER A 22 16.36 4.41 6.03
C SER A 22 14.99 4.49 5.35
N TYR A 23 14.85 3.79 4.21
CA TYR A 23 13.67 3.89 3.38
C TYR A 23 12.47 3.10 3.92
N LEU A 24 12.74 1.92 4.54
CA LEU A 24 11.72 1.07 5.13
C LEU A 24 12.07 0.71 6.58
N TRP A 25 11.04 0.41 7.37
CA TRP A 25 11.23 -0.17 8.70
C TRP A 25 12.04 -1.48 8.63
N PRO A 26 12.97 -1.72 9.53
CA PRO A 26 13.25 -1.02 10.78
C PRO A 26 14.31 0.09 10.65
N HIS A 27 14.04 1.26 11.16
CA HIS A 27 14.92 2.42 11.08
C HIS A 27 16.10 2.35 12.08
N TYR A 28 16.00 1.52 13.11
CA TYR A 28 17.00 1.36 14.16
C TYR A 28 18.40 1.04 13.65
N PHE A 29 18.53 0.23 12.58
CA PHE A 29 19.83 -0.14 12.03
C PHE A 29 20.58 1.09 11.52
N ILE A 30 19.96 1.93 10.71
CA ILE A 30 20.57 3.17 10.21
C ILE A 30 20.83 4.14 11.36
N ALA A 31 19.90 4.26 12.30
CA ALA A 31 20.05 5.14 13.45
C ALA A 31 21.29 4.79 14.28
N GLU A 32 21.53 3.50 14.56
CA GLU A 32 22.50 3.04 15.56
C GLU A 32 23.79 2.49 14.97
N LYS A 33 23.77 1.90 13.78
CA LYS A 33 24.85 1.09 13.23
C LYS A 33 25.55 1.71 12.03
N VAL A 34 25.01 2.79 11.46
CA VAL A 34 25.60 3.46 10.31
C VAL A 34 26.12 4.84 10.71
N LYS A 35 27.33 5.18 10.30
CA LYS A 35 27.92 6.53 10.42
C LYS A 35 27.59 7.32 9.15
N ALA A 36 27.01 8.51 9.30
CA ALA A 36 26.74 9.41 8.18
C ALA A 36 26.68 10.85 8.66
N LYS A 37 27.03 11.81 7.77
CA LYS A 37 26.90 13.25 8.04
C LYS A 37 25.44 13.67 8.15
N LYS A 38 24.56 13.04 7.36
CA LYS A 38 23.11 13.22 7.40
C LYS A 38 22.39 11.88 7.39
N LYS A 39 21.35 11.75 8.19
CA LYS A 39 20.47 10.57 8.24
C LYS A 39 19.05 10.96 7.93
N ILE A 40 18.43 10.23 7.02
CA ILE A 40 17.05 10.46 6.57
C ILE A 40 16.25 9.16 6.76
N ALA A 41 15.06 9.26 7.35
CA ALA A 41 14.13 8.15 7.43
C ALA A 41 12.88 8.41 6.61
N TRP A 42 12.24 7.36 6.07
CA TRP A 42 10.99 7.43 5.33
C TRP A 42 9.85 6.76 6.06
N ILE A 43 8.69 7.40 6.12
CA ILE A 43 7.46 6.87 6.71
C ILE A 43 6.49 6.54 5.58
N HIS A 44 6.21 5.25 5.40
CA HIS A 44 5.29 4.72 4.38
C HIS A 44 3.96 4.22 4.96
N THR A 45 3.74 4.39 6.27
CA THR A 45 2.62 3.77 7.00
C THR A 45 1.88 4.81 7.83
N ASP A 46 0.59 4.58 8.05
CA ASP A 46 -0.21 5.34 9.00
C ASP A 46 0.21 4.99 10.43
N TYR A 47 0.80 5.95 11.12
CA TYR A 47 1.28 5.77 12.49
C TYR A 47 0.18 5.82 13.55
N SER A 48 -1.05 6.17 13.19
CA SER A 48 -2.20 6.16 14.13
C SER A 48 -2.55 4.75 14.61
N ILE A 49 -2.25 3.74 13.77
CA ILE A 49 -2.60 2.34 14.02
C ILE A 49 -1.43 1.46 14.48
N ILE A 50 -0.20 1.99 14.45
CA ILE A 50 1.00 1.22 14.83
C ILE A 50 1.19 1.31 16.35
N GLU A 51 1.25 0.14 17.00
CA GLU A 51 1.71 0.06 18.39
C GLU A 51 3.22 0.20 18.45
N THR A 52 3.70 1.14 19.26
CA THR A 52 5.14 1.43 19.41
C THR A 52 5.49 1.72 20.86
N ASP A 53 6.73 1.45 21.23
CA ASP A 53 7.33 2.01 22.45
C ASP A 53 7.79 3.44 22.14
N ILE A 54 6.94 4.42 22.51
CA ILE A 54 7.16 5.83 22.19
C ILE A 54 8.51 6.33 22.71
N SER A 55 8.93 5.93 23.92
CA SER A 55 10.16 6.40 24.54
C SER A 55 11.41 5.87 23.83
N MET A 56 11.37 4.59 23.43
CA MET A 56 12.44 3.94 22.68
C MET A 56 12.52 4.49 21.27
N ASP A 57 11.38 4.57 20.60
CA ASP A 57 11.29 5.05 19.22
C ASP A 57 11.70 6.52 19.10
N LEU A 58 11.33 7.38 20.07
CA LEU A 58 11.72 8.78 20.06
C LEU A 58 13.25 8.95 20.15
N LYS A 59 13.95 8.11 20.93
CA LYS A 59 15.41 8.10 20.96
C LYS A 59 16.00 7.76 19.59
N MET A 60 15.42 6.81 18.87
CA MET A 60 15.82 6.44 17.52
C MET A 60 15.51 7.58 16.53
N TRP A 61 14.28 8.13 16.53
CA TRP A 61 13.87 9.19 15.62
C TRP A 61 14.73 10.45 15.76
N ASN A 62 15.16 10.78 16.97
CA ASN A 62 16.04 11.92 17.23
C ASN A 62 17.41 11.82 16.55
N LYS A 63 17.85 10.61 16.16
CA LYS A 63 19.11 10.41 15.42
C LYS A 63 19.02 10.70 13.94
N PHE A 64 17.81 10.93 13.40
CA PHE A 64 17.62 11.37 12.03
C PHE A 64 17.57 12.90 11.95
N ASP A 65 18.18 13.44 10.90
CA ASP A 65 18.12 14.87 10.57
C ASP A 65 16.77 15.22 9.94
N TYR A 66 16.26 14.32 9.07
CA TYR A 66 14.97 14.46 8.40
C TYR A 66 14.17 13.17 8.46
N ILE A 67 12.86 13.34 8.52
CA ILE A 67 11.88 12.25 8.47
C ILE A 67 10.89 12.58 7.35
N MET A 68 10.91 11.79 6.27
CA MET A 68 10.06 12.00 5.11
C MET A 68 8.77 11.22 5.25
N ALA A 69 7.63 11.89 5.21
CA ALA A 69 6.32 11.27 5.16
C ALA A 69 5.77 11.31 3.73
N VAL A 70 5.12 10.23 3.29
CA VAL A 70 4.63 10.10 1.90
C VAL A 70 3.32 10.86 1.64
N SER A 71 2.71 11.48 2.65
CA SER A 71 1.55 12.38 2.53
C SER A 71 1.42 13.28 3.75
N GLU A 72 0.63 14.36 3.66
CA GLU A 72 0.33 15.22 4.82
C GLU A 72 -0.41 14.47 5.93
N GLU A 73 -1.32 13.55 5.57
CA GLU A 73 -2.05 12.72 6.52
C GLU A 73 -1.09 11.80 7.28
N CYS A 74 -0.15 11.18 6.55
CA CYS A 74 0.89 10.34 7.14
C CYS A 74 1.76 11.13 8.12
N LYS A 75 2.19 12.35 7.75
CA LYS A 75 2.90 13.28 8.63
C LYS A 75 2.07 13.64 9.87
N ASN A 76 0.80 13.98 9.69
CA ASN A 76 -0.08 14.36 10.79
C ASN A 76 -0.32 13.20 11.76
N ALA A 77 -0.53 11.99 11.24
CA ALA A 77 -0.66 10.76 12.05
C ALA A 77 0.63 10.49 12.87
N PHE A 78 1.79 10.66 12.26
CA PHE A 78 3.08 10.52 12.92
C PHE A 78 3.29 11.58 14.01
N LEU A 79 3.02 12.86 13.72
CA LEU A 79 3.21 13.97 14.66
C LEU A 79 2.24 13.95 15.84
N LYS A 80 1.08 13.30 15.72
CA LYS A 80 0.20 13.03 16.89
C LYS A 80 0.91 12.17 17.95
N LYS A 81 1.77 11.25 17.51
CA LYS A 81 2.56 10.38 18.39
C LYS A 81 3.87 11.01 18.85
N TYR A 82 4.52 11.77 17.95
CA TYR A 82 5.86 12.34 18.16
C TYR A 82 5.86 13.87 17.89
N PRO A 83 5.12 14.67 18.68
CA PRO A 83 4.94 16.10 18.39
C PRO A 83 6.24 16.90 18.45
N THR A 84 7.22 16.46 19.22
CA THR A 84 8.54 17.09 19.35
C THR A 84 9.40 17.02 18.09
N LEU A 85 9.03 16.18 17.11
CA LEU A 85 9.77 15.99 15.86
C LEU A 85 9.26 16.87 14.71
N LYS A 86 8.36 17.83 14.95
CA LYS A 86 7.69 18.64 13.93
C LYS A 86 8.67 19.29 12.94
N GLU A 87 9.77 19.83 13.41
CA GLU A 87 10.75 20.53 12.57
C GLU A 87 11.53 19.57 11.64
N LYS A 88 11.65 18.29 12.03
CA LYS A 88 12.35 17.27 11.25
C LYS A 88 11.48 16.61 10.19
N VAL A 89 10.15 16.65 10.36
CA VAL A 89 9.22 15.94 9.45
C VAL A 89 8.89 16.82 8.26
N LYS A 90 9.16 16.28 7.07
CA LYS A 90 8.81 16.90 5.79
C LYS A 90 7.93 15.94 4.99
N VAL A 91 7.12 16.47 4.08
CA VAL A 91 6.36 15.64 3.13
C VAL A 91 7.15 15.52 1.85
N LEU A 92 7.34 14.28 1.42
CA LEU A 92 7.90 13.95 0.12
C LEU A 92 7.16 12.74 -0.44
N GLU A 93 6.26 13.00 -1.36
CA GLU A 93 5.44 11.98 -1.99
C GLU A 93 6.26 11.02 -2.84
N ASN A 94 5.76 9.80 -3.03
CA ASN A 94 6.39 8.85 -3.94
C ASN A 94 6.38 9.40 -5.37
N ILE A 95 7.52 9.36 -6.04
CA ILE A 95 7.65 9.78 -7.43
C ILE A 95 7.00 8.73 -8.31
N THR A 96 6.10 9.18 -9.18
CA THR A 96 5.40 8.34 -10.16
C THR A 96 5.67 8.90 -11.55
N SER A 97 5.98 8.05 -12.52
CA SER A 97 6.20 8.44 -13.92
C SER A 97 5.01 8.02 -14.77
N PRO A 98 4.12 8.92 -15.18
CA PRO A 98 2.98 8.60 -16.05
C PRO A 98 3.41 7.90 -17.34
N ASN A 99 4.38 8.44 -18.05
CA ASN A 99 4.89 7.87 -19.31
C ASN A 99 5.40 6.42 -19.14
N PHE A 100 6.04 6.12 -18.00
CA PHE A 100 6.49 4.75 -17.71
C PHE A 100 5.31 3.81 -17.50
N ILE A 101 4.32 4.22 -16.72
CA ILE A 101 3.12 3.42 -16.42
C ILE A 101 2.33 3.16 -17.70
N GLU A 102 2.08 4.18 -18.50
CA GLU A 102 1.39 4.08 -19.78
C GLU A 102 2.10 3.09 -20.72
N LYS A 103 3.41 3.26 -20.93
CA LYS A 103 4.22 2.37 -21.76
C LYS A 103 4.18 0.92 -21.24
N MET A 104 4.26 0.71 -19.94
CA MET A 104 4.25 -0.62 -19.34
C MET A 104 2.84 -1.25 -19.33
N SER A 105 1.79 -0.49 -19.60
CA SER A 105 0.41 -0.98 -19.62
C SER A 105 -0.02 -1.64 -20.93
N ASP A 106 0.83 -1.63 -21.97
CA ASP A 106 0.51 -2.16 -23.31
C ASP A 106 0.64 -3.68 -23.44
N GLY A 107 0.84 -4.41 -22.35
CA GLY A 107 0.92 -5.87 -22.35
C GLY A 107 -0.45 -6.53 -22.57
N ASP A 108 -0.48 -7.64 -23.32
CA ASP A 108 -1.69 -8.45 -23.48
C ASP A 108 -1.94 -9.32 -22.23
N VAL A 109 -3.15 -9.21 -21.67
CA VAL A 109 -3.64 -9.98 -20.54
C VAL A 109 -4.98 -10.68 -20.83
N SER A 110 -5.39 -10.76 -22.11
CA SER A 110 -6.66 -11.31 -22.55
C SER A 110 -6.89 -12.78 -22.16
N ASN A 111 -5.81 -13.52 -21.95
CA ASN A 111 -5.87 -14.90 -21.46
C ASN A 111 -6.29 -15.01 -19.98
N GLU A 112 -6.08 -13.95 -19.19
CA GLU A 112 -6.34 -13.92 -17.74
C GLU A 112 -7.52 -13.02 -17.39
N ILE A 113 -7.64 -11.86 -18.05
CA ILE A 113 -8.82 -10.97 -17.96
C ILE A 113 -9.57 -11.05 -19.28
N LYS A 114 -10.62 -11.85 -19.30
CA LYS A 114 -11.41 -12.09 -20.51
C LYS A 114 -12.36 -10.94 -20.81
N ASN A 115 -12.40 -10.52 -22.05
CA ASN A 115 -13.42 -9.60 -22.57
C ASN A 115 -14.66 -10.41 -23.01
N ASP A 116 -15.35 -11.01 -22.05
CA ASP A 116 -16.53 -11.86 -22.26
C ASP A 116 -17.84 -11.13 -21.88
N GLY A 117 -17.80 -9.81 -21.81
CA GLY A 117 -18.92 -8.97 -21.41
C GLY A 117 -19.10 -8.86 -19.89
N SER A 118 -18.26 -9.50 -19.07
CA SER A 118 -18.29 -9.31 -17.63
C SER A 118 -17.67 -7.97 -17.22
N PHE A 119 -18.20 -7.38 -16.15
CA PHE A 119 -17.63 -6.19 -15.53
C PHE A 119 -16.40 -6.57 -14.71
N ASN A 120 -15.22 -6.12 -15.13
CA ASN A 120 -13.94 -6.50 -14.55
C ASN A 120 -13.46 -5.50 -13.49
N ILE A 121 -13.40 -5.93 -12.24
CA ILE A 121 -12.78 -5.19 -11.15
C ILE A 121 -11.35 -5.70 -10.98
N VAL A 122 -10.40 -4.79 -10.75
CA VAL A 122 -9.01 -5.14 -10.41
C VAL A 122 -8.59 -4.51 -9.07
N SER A 123 -7.89 -5.29 -8.29
CA SER A 123 -7.13 -4.82 -7.11
C SER A 123 -5.68 -5.30 -7.22
N VAL A 124 -4.73 -4.45 -6.85
CA VAL A 124 -3.30 -4.77 -6.86
C VAL A 124 -2.71 -4.56 -5.46
N GLY A 125 -2.11 -5.59 -4.91
CA GLY A 125 -1.48 -5.47 -3.60
C GLY A 125 -1.13 -6.78 -2.94
N ARG A 126 -0.43 -6.68 -1.81
CA ARG A 126 -0.07 -7.85 -1.01
C ARG A 126 -1.33 -8.49 -0.41
N LEU A 127 -1.41 -9.82 -0.41
CA LEU A 127 -2.47 -10.53 0.32
C LEU A 127 -2.14 -10.52 1.82
N SER A 128 -2.61 -9.49 2.50
CA SER A 128 -2.38 -9.24 3.92
C SER A 128 -3.58 -8.53 4.55
N HIS A 129 -3.74 -8.63 5.86
CA HIS A 129 -4.80 -7.96 6.62
C HIS A 129 -4.92 -6.47 6.28
N ALA A 130 -3.77 -5.77 6.13
CA ALA A 130 -3.74 -4.35 5.77
C ALA A 130 -4.47 -4.05 4.45
N LYS A 131 -4.34 -4.93 3.46
CA LYS A 131 -4.90 -4.74 2.12
C LYS A 131 -6.37 -5.11 1.98
N GLY A 132 -6.95 -5.78 2.96
CA GLY A 132 -8.40 -5.99 3.06
C GLY A 132 -9.03 -6.80 1.93
N ILE A 133 -8.28 -7.70 1.29
CA ILE A 133 -8.80 -8.52 0.18
C ILE A 133 -9.96 -9.43 0.63
N ASP A 134 -9.99 -9.82 1.88
CA ASP A 134 -11.13 -10.53 2.48
C ASP A 134 -12.41 -9.68 2.47
N ASN A 135 -12.32 -8.36 2.68
CA ASN A 135 -13.46 -7.46 2.55
C ASN A 135 -13.94 -7.37 1.09
N ALA A 136 -13.02 -7.41 0.11
CA ALA A 136 -13.38 -7.46 -1.30
C ALA A 136 -14.19 -8.71 -1.65
N VAL A 137 -13.80 -9.88 -1.12
CA VAL A 137 -14.59 -11.12 -1.29
C VAL A 137 -16.00 -10.97 -0.73
N ARG A 138 -16.13 -10.44 0.51
CA ARG A 138 -17.44 -10.20 1.13
C ARG A 138 -18.28 -9.19 0.33
N ALA A 139 -17.65 -8.14 -0.19
CA ALA A 139 -18.35 -7.14 -1.00
C ALA A 139 -18.88 -7.75 -2.30
N LEU A 140 -18.08 -8.57 -3.00
CA LEU A 140 -18.54 -9.26 -4.19
C LEU A 140 -19.70 -10.23 -3.88
N LYS A 141 -19.62 -10.96 -2.74
CA LYS A 141 -20.72 -11.83 -2.30
C LYS A 141 -22.03 -11.05 -2.14
N ILE A 142 -21.97 -9.88 -1.51
CA ILE A 142 -23.16 -9.02 -1.34
C ILE A 142 -23.74 -8.58 -2.71
N LEU A 143 -22.89 -8.25 -3.67
CA LEU A 143 -23.33 -7.88 -5.02
C LEU A 143 -24.01 -9.07 -5.71
N TYR A 144 -23.45 -10.27 -5.60
CA TYR A 144 -24.04 -11.50 -6.14
C TYR A 144 -25.40 -11.82 -5.51
N ASP A 145 -25.53 -11.69 -4.19
CA ASP A 145 -26.79 -11.91 -3.49
C ASP A 145 -27.88 -10.91 -3.88
N ARG A 146 -27.48 -9.76 -4.44
CA ARG A 146 -28.38 -8.74 -4.99
C ARG A 146 -28.68 -8.93 -6.48
N GLY A 147 -28.22 -10.04 -7.08
CA GLY A 147 -28.46 -10.37 -8.49
C GLY A 147 -27.44 -9.78 -9.47
N LEU A 148 -26.39 -9.10 -9.01
CA LEU A 148 -25.33 -8.54 -9.86
C LEU A 148 -24.25 -9.62 -10.08
N THR A 149 -24.54 -10.61 -10.92
CA THR A 149 -23.71 -11.81 -11.09
C THR A 149 -22.69 -11.72 -12.24
N ASN A 150 -22.80 -10.70 -13.11
CA ASN A 150 -21.88 -10.50 -14.24
C ASN A 150 -20.67 -9.65 -13.85
N ILE A 151 -20.07 -9.92 -12.70
CA ILE A 151 -18.89 -9.22 -12.18
C ILE A 151 -17.77 -10.22 -11.94
N LYS A 152 -16.56 -9.88 -12.38
CA LYS A 152 -15.32 -10.58 -12.04
C LYS A 152 -14.41 -9.65 -11.25
N TRP A 153 -13.85 -10.14 -10.15
CA TRP A 153 -12.89 -9.40 -9.36
C TRP A 153 -11.53 -10.11 -9.40
N ASN A 154 -10.58 -9.48 -10.08
CA ASN A 154 -9.25 -10.00 -10.31
C ASN A 154 -8.27 -9.34 -9.33
N VAL A 155 -7.47 -10.13 -8.62
CA VAL A 155 -6.50 -9.63 -7.65
C VAL A 155 -5.09 -10.01 -8.10
N VAL A 156 -4.28 -8.99 -8.37
CA VAL A 156 -2.85 -9.15 -8.67
C VAL A 156 -2.06 -8.98 -7.38
N GLY A 157 -1.39 -10.03 -6.94
CA GLY A 157 -0.58 -10.01 -5.73
C GLY A 157 -0.43 -11.37 -5.08
N TYR A 158 0.34 -11.42 -4.01
CA TYR A 158 0.58 -12.60 -3.19
C TYR A 158 0.83 -12.18 -1.74
N GLY A 159 0.72 -13.11 -0.80
CA GLY A 159 0.99 -12.81 0.61
C GLY A 159 0.50 -13.86 1.58
N GLY A 160 0.74 -13.62 2.88
CA GLY A 160 0.47 -14.60 3.94
C GLY A 160 -1.00 -14.98 4.12
N ASP A 161 -1.92 -14.09 3.72
CA ASP A 161 -3.36 -14.32 3.90
C ASP A 161 -4.00 -15.12 2.73
N GLU A 162 -3.21 -15.58 1.75
CA GLU A 162 -3.74 -16.27 0.56
C GLU A 162 -4.61 -17.47 0.91
N VAL A 163 -4.18 -18.30 1.85
CA VAL A 163 -4.93 -19.50 2.29
C VAL A 163 -6.29 -19.11 2.85
N ILE A 164 -6.33 -18.08 3.70
CA ILE A 164 -7.55 -17.58 4.33
C ILE A 164 -8.50 -17.01 3.26
N ILE A 165 -7.95 -16.25 2.30
CA ILE A 165 -8.73 -15.64 1.22
C ILE A 165 -9.32 -16.71 0.30
N ARG A 166 -8.53 -17.73 -0.11
CA ARG A 166 -9.03 -18.86 -0.92
C ARG A 166 -10.15 -19.64 -0.23
N LYS A 167 -10.00 -19.86 1.07
CA LYS A 167 -11.06 -20.48 1.87
C LYS A 167 -12.35 -19.65 1.83
N LEU A 168 -12.23 -18.33 2.05
CA LEU A 168 -13.38 -17.42 2.01
C LEU A 168 -14.06 -17.36 0.64
N ILE A 169 -13.28 -17.36 -0.46
CA ILE A 169 -13.80 -17.43 -1.83
C ILE A 169 -14.66 -18.69 -2.02
N LYS A 170 -14.15 -19.84 -1.60
CA LYS A 170 -14.86 -21.13 -1.70
C LYS A 170 -16.15 -21.14 -0.85
N GLU A 171 -16.08 -20.71 0.41
CA GLU A 171 -17.24 -20.62 1.30
C GLU A 171 -18.31 -19.65 0.75
N SER A 172 -17.89 -18.61 0.04
CA SER A 172 -18.78 -17.64 -0.63
C SER A 172 -19.31 -18.12 -1.98
N LYS A 173 -18.84 -19.29 -2.50
CA LYS A 173 -19.17 -19.83 -3.83
C LYS A 173 -18.83 -18.85 -4.97
N LEU A 174 -17.64 -18.23 -4.90
CA LEU A 174 -17.17 -17.22 -5.84
C LEU A 174 -15.93 -17.65 -6.65
N GLU A 175 -15.61 -18.95 -6.74
CA GLU A 175 -14.37 -19.46 -7.35
C GLU A 175 -14.22 -19.06 -8.82
N GLY A 176 -15.31 -18.89 -9.55
CA GLY A 176 -15.29 -18.42 -10.95
C GLY A 176 -15.28 -16.91 -11.13
N ASN A 177 -15.45 -16.12 -10.05
CA ASN A 177 -15.72 -14.69 -10.12
C ASN A 177 -14.76 -13.84 -9.28
N PHE A 178 -14.16 -14.42 -8.23
CA PHE A 178 -13.09 -13.78 -7.46
C PHE A 178 -11.77 -14.53 -7.71
N ILE A 179 -10.90 -13.93 -8.52
CA ILE A 179 -9.74 -14.62 -9.11
C ILE A 179 -8.45 -14.04 -8.52
N LEU A 180 -7.66 -14.90 -7.88
CA LEU A 180 -6.31 -14.54 -7.43
C LEU A 180 -5.32 -14.86 -8.56
N LEU A 181 -4.83 -13.83 -9.25
CA LEU A 181 -3.90 -13.95 -10.38
C LEU A 181 -2.44 -14.20 -9.95
N GLY A 182 -2.17 -14.16 -8.64
CA GLY A 182 -0.83 -14.35 -8.11
C GLY A 182 0.10 -13.16 -8.35
N LYS A 183 1.40 -13.38 -8.15
CA LYS A 183 2.44 -12.37 -8.34
C LYS A 183 2.63 -12.07 -9.81
N LYS A 184 2.57 -10.81 -10.19
CA LYS A 184 2.91 -10.31 -11.53
C LYS A 184 4.05 -9.30 -11.43
N THR A 185 5.01 -9.39 -12.33
CA THR A 185 6.14 -8.44 -12.40
C THR A 185 5.66 -7.06 -12.89
N ASN A 186 4.69 -7.06 -13.79
CA ASN A 186 4.07 -5.87 -14.34
C ASN A 186 2.55 -5.92 -14.12
N PRO A 187 1.99 -5.13 -13.19
CA PRO A 187 0.56 -5.10 -12.93
C PRO A 187 -0.23 -4.17 -13.86
N TYR A 188 0.43 -3.28 -14.58
CA TYR A 188 -0.23 -2.21 -15.33
C TYR A 188 -1.15 -2.69 -16.45
N PRO A 189 -0.86 -3.75 -17.23
CA PRO A 189 -1.80 -4.28 -18.22
C PRO A 189 -3.12 -4.75 -17.60
N TYR A 190 -3.07 -5.36 -16.40
CA TYR A 190 -4.26 -5.78 -15.66
C TYR A 190 -5.07 -4.57 -15.19
N MET A 191 -4.39 -3.51 -14.72
CA MET A 191 -5.04 -2.27 -14.33
C MET A 191 -5.66 -1.57 -15.55
N LYS A 192 -4.98 -1.57 -16.71
CA LYS A 192 -5.51 -1.02 -17.96
C LYS A 192 -6.72 -1.78 -18.48
N ALA A 193 -6.76 -3.09 -18.32
CA ALA A 193 -7.84 -3.96 -18.78
C ALA A 193 -9.10 -3.91 -17.90
N CYS A 194 -9.07 -3.33 -16.68
CA CYS A 194 -10.24 -3.29 -15.81
C CYS A 194 -11.23 -2.18 -16.17
N ASP A 195 -12.49 -2.39 -15.79
CA ASP A 195 -13.53 -1.37 -15.83
C ASP A 195 -13.49 -0.50 -14.57
N LEU A 196 -13.06 -1.07 -13.45
CA LEU A 196 -12.99 -0.42 -12.15
C LEU A 196 -11.77 -0.92 -11.36
N TYR A 197 -10.99 0.01 -10.83
CA TYR A 197 -9.95 -0.29 -9.85
C TYR A 197 -10.49 -0.12 -8.42
N VAL A 198 -10.28 -1.12 -7.56
CA VAL A 198 -10.71 -1.04 -6.16
C VAL A 198 -9.54 -1.28 -5.22
N GLN A 199 -9.34 -0.36 -4.26
CA GLN A 199 -8.37 -0.50 -3.16
C GLN A 199 -9.10 -0.73 -1.84
N PRO A 200 -9.32 -2.00 -1.42
CA PRO A 200 -10.14 -2.32 -0.25
C PRO A 200 -9.36 -2.29 1.07
N SER A 201 -8.27 -1.55 1.13
CA SER A 201 -7.32 -1.53 2.25
C SER A 201 -7.97 -1.07 3.55
N ARG A 202 -7.55 -1.66 4.66
CA ARG A 202 -7.90 -1.19 6.01
C ARG A 202 -7.08 0.02 6.40
N TYR A 203 -5.83 0.07 5.95
CA TYR A 203 -4.92 1.21 6.17
C TYR A 203 -3.80 1.25 5.14
N GLU A 204 -3.34 2.46 4.85
CA GLU A 204 -2.23 2.77 3.94
C GLU A 204 -1.47 4.00 4.45
N GLY A 205 -0.21 4.15 4.07
CA GLY A 205 0.46 5.45 4.15
C GLY A 205 0.05 6.34 2.98
N LYS A 206 0.28 5.84 1.76
CA LYS A 206 -0.26 6.32 0.48
C LYS A 206 -0.27 5.14 -0.49
N ALA A 207 -1.45 4.74 -0.97
CA ALA A 207 -1.56 3.61 -1.89
C ALA A 207 -1.09 4.03 -3.29
N VAL A 208 0.16 3.73 -3.65
CA VAL A 208 0.76 4.08 -4.94
C VAL A 208 -0.08 3.55 -6.10
N THR A 209 -0.60 2.34 -5.98
CA THR A 209 -1.45 1.68 -6.98
C THR A 209 -2.75 2.42 -7.30
N VAL A 210 -3.27 3.23 -6.38
CA VAL A 210 -4.42 4.12 -6.65
C VAL A 210 -4.03 5.21 -7.64
N GLY A 211 -2.89 5.89 -7.41
CA GLY A 211 -2.37 6.89 -8.35
C GLY A 211 -2.04 6.30 -9.72
N GLU A 212 -1.50 5.07 -9.74
CA GLU A 212 -1.20 4.34 -10.99
C GLU A 212 -2.48 4.04 -11.78
N ALA A 213 -3.56 3.61 -11.13
CA ALA A 213 -4.86 3.40 -11.76
C ALA A 213 -5.47 4.71 -12.29
N GLN A 214 -5.30 5.81 -11.57
CA GLN A 214 -5.74 7.14 -12.01
C GLN A 214 -4.98 7.62 -13.24
N ILE A 215 -3.66 7.40 -13.31
CA ILE A 215 -2.82 7.69 -14.50
C ILE A 215 -3.34 6.90 -15.71
N LEU A 216 -3.74 5.64 -15.53
CA LEU A 216 -4.32 4.82 -16.59
C LEU A 216 -5.78 5.17 -16.90
N GLY A 217 -6.32 6.27 -16.36
CA GLY A 217 -7.68 6.75 -16.62
C GLY A 217 -8.77 5.86 -16.04
N LYS A 218 -8.48 5.01 -15.06
CA LYS A 218 -9.47 4.08 -14.50
C LYS A 218 -10.33 4.75 -13.43
N PRO A 219 -11.64 4.48 -13.39
CA PRO A 219 -12.46 4.77 -12.23
C PRO A 219 -11.89 4.06 -11.00
N VAL A 220 -11.89 4.74 -9.84
CA VAL A 220 -11.27 4.21 -8.61
C VAL A 220 -12.25 4.27 -7.45
N ILE A 221 -12.38 3.16 -6.72
CA ILE A 221 -13.02 3.10 -5.42
C ILE A 221 -11.97 2.73 -4.37
N ILE A 222 -11.93 3.47 -3.28
CA ILE A 222 -11.08 3.16 -2.13
C ILE A 222 -11.90 3.13 -0.86
N THR A 223 -11.49 2.32 0.10
CA THR A 223 -12.05 2.36 1.46
C THR A 223 -11.64 3.65 2.17
N ASN A 224 -12.44 4.08 3.13
CA ASN A 224 -12.19 5.32 3.89
C ASN A 224 -11.15 5.09 5.01
N TYR A 225 -9.92 4.71 4.63
CA TYR A 225 -8.80 4.68 5.58
C TYR A 225 -8.28 6.09 5.86
N THR A 226 -7.57 6.28 6.96
CA THR A 226 -7.19 7.60 7.51
C THR A 226 -6.51 8.51 6.48
N THR A 227 -5.66 7.97 5.60
CA THR A 227 -4.90 8.73 4.60
C THR A 227 -5.59 8.80 3.22
N SER A 228 -6.81 8.25 3.07
CA SER A 228 -7.53 8.15 1.78
C SER A 228 -7.76 9.51 1.12
N LYS A 229 -7.99 10.55 1.91
CA LYS A 229 -8.25 11.92 1.44
C LYS A 229 -7.10 12.55 0.66
N SER A 230 -5.87 12.04 0.82
CA SER A 230 -4.72 12.46 0.02
C SER A 230 -4.78 11.99 -1.44
N GLN A 231 -5.66 11.03 -1.75
CA GLN A 231 -5.71 10.37 -3.05
C GLN A 231 -7.02 10.56 -3.80
N VAL A 232 -8.13 10.72 -3.08
CA VAL A 232 -9.47 10.91 -3.66
C VAL A 232 -10.19 11.99 -2.87
N LYS A 233 -10.66 13.04 -3.55
CA LYS A 233 -11.53 14.04 -2.95
C LYS A 233 -12.94 13.48 -2.80
N GLU A 234 -13.51 13.64 -1.60
CA GLU A 234 -14.88 13.25 -1.31
C GLU A 234 -15.84 14.00 -2.27
N LYS A 235 -16.68 13.27 -2.99
CA LYS A 235 -17.70 13.78 -3.95
C LYS A 235 -17.29 14.02 -5.40
N GLU A 236 -16.03 13.92 -5.80
CA GLU A 236 -15.70 14.13 -7.22
C GLU A 236 -15.97 12.92 -8.12
N LYS A 237 -16.25 11.73 -7.56
CA LYS A 237 -16.46 10.49 -8.36
C LYS A 237 -17.41 9.50 -7.70
N VAL A 238 -18.61 9.93 -7.41
CA VAL A 238 -19.72 8.97 -7.30
C VAL A 238 -20.21 8.73 -8.72
N LEU A 239 -19.89 7.56 -9.26
CA LEU A 239 -20.59 7.05 -10.44
C LEU A 239 -22.08 6.99 -10.10
N ARG A 240 -22.88 7.81 -10.78
CA ARG A 240 -24.34 7.73 -10.76
C ARG A 240 -24.78 6.53 -11.58
#